data_a6e8cd565c19f0e8212f60c00eb0df8b
#
_entry.id   a6e8cd565c19f0e8212f60c00eb0df8b
#
_cell.length_a   1.000
_cell.length_b   1.000
_cell.length_c   1.000
_cell.angle_alpha   90.00
_cell.angle_beta   90.00
_cell.angle_gamma   90.00
#
_symmetry.space_group_name_H-M   'P 1'
#
loop_
_entity.id
_entity.type
_entity.pdbx_description
1 polymer ?
#
loop_
_entity_poly.entity_id
_entity_poly.type
_entity_poly.pdbx_seq_one_letter_code
_entity_poly.pdbx_strand_id
1 'polypeptide(L)'
;ANKADSKSQALEGRFMSKKDIESAQKALQNLYQNTIDNANFNAQVLNLKTYIELKSFYKDDFIVKGYFLDGEIVGFLSALKNRSHLDAHFIGLNYRLNKAHAIYPRILNDYVRIGIENKVAIINLGRTASEIKTTIGAVPLELSCYIKHKSPFINALVRPFFRRIQIKSFKQHSPFK
;
A
#
# COMPACT_ATOMS: atom_id res chain seq x y z
N ALA A 1 5.47 -2.35 16.79
CA ALA A 1 4.03 -2.18 16.95
C ALA A 1 3.71 -1.15 18.05
N ASN A 2 4.11 -1.36 19.29
CA ASN A 2 3.72 -0.52 20.44
C ASN A 2 3.98 0.99 20.28
N LYS A 3 5.14 1.40 19.73
CA LYS A 3 5.44 2.82 19.54
C LYS A 3 4.56 3.48 18.46
N ALA A 4 4.23 2.74 17.41
CA ALA A 4 3.33 3.23 16.36
C ALA A 4 1.89 3.32 16.88
N ASP A 5 1.44 2.32 17.63
CA ASP A 5 0.11 2.29 18.25
C ASP A 5 -0.07 3.44 19.25
N SER A 6 0.94 3.69 20.11
CA SER A 6 0.92 4.82 21.06
C SER A 6 0.77 6.17 20.34
N LYS A 7 1.53 6.43 19.26
CA LYS A 7 1.45 7.68 18.52
C LYS A 7 0.17 7.83 17.68
N SER A 8 -0.47 6.72 17.33
CA SER A 8 -1.67 6.70 16.49
C SER A 8 -2.97 6.57 17.31
N GLN A 9 -2.93 6.73 18.62
CA GLN A 9 -4.11 6.62 19.48
C GLN A 9 -5.23 7.59 19.12
N ALA A 10 -4.88 8.80 18.67
CA ALA A 10 -5.85 9.79 18.22
C ALA A 10 -6.49 9.45 16.85
N LEU A 11 -5.94 8.47 16.12
CA LEU A 11 -6.50 8.07 14.83
C LEU A 11 -7.62 7.06 15.01
N GLU A 12 -8.80 7.43 14.56
CA GLU A 12 -9.92 6.51 14.46
C GLU A 12 -9.86 5.77 13.10
N GLY A 13 -9.71 4.45 13.14
CA GLY A 13 -9.71 3.61 11.93
C GLY A 13 -11.07 2.98 11.68
N ARG A 14 -11.72 3.26 10.54
CA ARG A 14 -13.05 2.74 10.17
C ARG A 14 -12.99 2.02 8.83
N PHE A 15 -13.61 0.83 8.75
CA PHE A 15 -13.86 0.18 7.46
C PHE A 15 -14.93 0.97 6.70
N MET A 16 -14.70 1.18 5.42
CA MET A 16 -15.54 2.01 4.57
C MET A 16 -16.49 1.14 3.75
N SER A 17 -17.78 1.43 3.86
CA SER A 17 -18.80 0.93 2.95
C SER A 17 -18.69 1.58 1.56
N LYS A 18 -19.44 1.08 0.57
CA LYS A 18 -19.53 1.73 -0.74
C LYS A 18 -19.95 3.20 -0.62
N LYS A 19 -20.96 3.49 0.22
CA LYS A 19 -21.49 4.84 0.46
C LYS A 19 -20.43 5.75 1.08
N ASP A 20 -19.62 5.23 2.01
CA ASP A 20 -18.53 6.01 2.63
C ASP A 20 -17.45 6.34 1.59
N ILE A 21 -17.10 5.38 0.71
CA ILE A 21 -16.14 5.60 -0.38
C ILE A 21 -16.67 6.66 -1.36
N GLU A 22 -17.95 6.60 -1.74
CA GLU A 22 -18.58 7.58 -2.60
C GLU A 22 -18.53 8.99 -1.99
N SER A 23 -18.90 9.11 -0.71
CA SER A 23 -18.90 10.40 0.01
C SER A 23 -17.50 10.98 0.20
N ALA A 24 -16.50 10.14 0.43
CA ALA A 24 -15.11 10.54 0.67
C ALA A 24 -14.23 10.54 -0.62
N GLN A 25 -14.79 10.27 -1.80
CA GLN A 25 -14.06 10.01 -3.04
C GLN A 25 -13.00 11.06 -3.37
N LYS A 26 -13.33 12.34 -3.24
CA LYS A 26 -12.41 13.46 -3.50
C LYS A 26 -11.27 13.49 -2.48
N ALA A 27 -11.56 13.26 -1.21
CA ALA A 27 -10.56 13.22 -0.14
C ALA A 27 -9.61 12.02 -0.30
N LEU A 28 -10.15 10.84 -0.63
CA LEU A 28 -9.35 9.64 -0.92
C LEU A 28 -8.41 9.88 -2.12
N GLN A 29 -8.92 10.50 -3.20
CA GLN A 29 -8.10 10.82 -4.38
C GLN A 29 -6.96 11.78 -4.02
N ASN A 30 -7.21 12.80 -3.21
CA ASN A 30 -6.18 13.76 -2.78
C ASN A 30 -5.11 13.07 -1.91
N LEU A 31 -5.51 12.22 -0.97
CA LEU A 31 -4.57 11.46 -0.13
C LEU A 31 -3.73 10.48 -0.97
N TYR A 32 -4.33 9.85 -1.96
CA TYR A 32 -3.62 9.00 -2.91
C TYR A 32 -2.63 9.80 -3.75
N GLN A 33 -3.04 10.97 -4.26
CA GLN A 33 -2.18 11.87 -5.01
C GLN A 33 -0.95 12.27 -4.19
N ASN A 34 -1.11 12.60 -2.90
CA ASN A 34 0.03 12.87 -2.02
C ASN A 34 1.04 11.71 -1.99
N THR A 35 0.56 10.47 -2.04
CA THR A 35 1.46 9.30 -2.09
C THR A 35 2.17 9.18 -3.43
N ILE A 36 1.45 9.47 -4.52
CA ILE A 36 2.01 9.50 -5.87
C ILE A 36 3.10 10.57 -5.99
N ASP A 37 2.84 11.78 -5.51
CA ASP A 37 3.75 12.93 -5.60
C ASP A 37 5.04 12.70 -4.78
N ASN A 38 4.95 11.94 -3.70
CA ASN A 38 6.11 11.54 -2.89
C ASN A 38 6.86 10.31 -3.40
N ALA A 39 6.40 9.67 -4.46
CA ALA A 39 7.06 8.51 -5.04
C ALA A 39 8.07 8.93 -6.13
N ASN A 40 9.23 8.26 -6.18
CA ASN A 40 10.26 8.55 -7.19
C ASN A 40 9.87 8.13 -8.60
N PHE A 41 8.90 7.23 -8.74
CA PHE A 41 8.44 6.71 -10.03
C PHE A 41 6.99 6.25 -9.94
N ASN A 42 6.18 6.72 -10.88
CA ASN A 42 4.80 6.27 -11.06
C ASN A 42 4.57 5.97 -12.55
N ALA A 43 4.11 4.77 -12.83
CA ALA A 43 3.77 4.37 -14.20
C ALA A 43 2.41 4.94 -14.61
N GLN A 44 1.44 4.95 -13.70
CA GLN A 44 0.07 5.41 -13.96
C GLN A 44 -0.59 5.81 -12.64
N VAL A 45 -1.42 6.84 -12.70
CA VAL A 45 -2.26 7.29 -11.57
C VAL A 45 -3.66 6.70 -11.73
N LEU A 46 -4.11 5.97 -10.71
CA LEU A 46 -5.46 5.40 -10.69
C LEU A 46 -6.49 6.48 -10.31
N ASN A 47 -7.60 6.52 -11.02
CA ASN A 47 -8.76 7.26 -10.58
C ASN A 47 -9.52 6.44 -9.53
N LEU A 48 -9.50 6.91 -8.27
CA LEU A 48 -10.13 6.17 -7.16
C LEU A 48 -11.67 6.10 -7.25
N LYS A 49 -12.31 6.76 -8.21
CA LYS A 49 -13.72 6.48 -8.53
C LYS A 49 -13.96 5.00 -8.82
N THR A 50 -12.94 4.31 -9.36
CA THR A 50 -12.94 2.86 -9.58
C THR A 50 -13.16 2.05 -8.29
N TYR A 51 -12.86 2.60 -7.11
CA TYR A 51 -13.10 1.92 -5.83
C TYR A 51 -14.57 1.63 -5.57
N ILE A 52 -15.47 2.46 -6.09
CA ILE A 52 -16.92 2.27 -6.01
C ILE A 52 -17.31 1.00 -6.75
N GLU A 53 -16.74 0.81 -7.95
CA GLU A 53 -16.97 -0.38 -8.78
C GLU A 53 -16.34 -1.62 -8.14
N LEU A 54 -15.09 -1.50 -7.68
CA LEU A 54 -14.39 -2.58 -6.99
C LEU A 54 -15.17 -3.03 -5.74
N LYS A 55 -15.67 -2.09 -4.94
CA LYS A 55 -16.47 -2.41 -3.76
C LYS A 55 -17.82 -3.04 -4.10
N SER A 56 -18.42 -2.64 -5.22
CA SER A 56 -19.67 -3.25 -5.70
C SER A 56 -19.46 -4.68 -6.18
N PHE A 57 -18.36 -4.95 -6.88
CA PHE A 57 -18.06 -6.25 -7.47
C PHE A 57 -17.50 -7.25 -6.44
N TYR A 58 -16.46 -6.85 -5.71
CA TYR A 58 -15.75 -7.71 -4.76
C TYR A 58 -16.34 -7.70 -3.34
N LYS A 59 -17.29 -6.79 -3.05
CA LYS A 59 -17.97 -6.70 -1.74
C LYS A 59 -16.97 -6.66 -0.58
N ASP A 60 -17.00 -7.67 0.29
CA ASP A 60 -16.14 -7.75 1.48
C ASP A 60 -14.71 -8.19 1.17
N ASP A 61 -14.46 -8.70 -0.03
CA ASP A 61 -13.11 -9.04 -0.47
C ASP A 61 -12.32 -7.81 -0.95
N PHE A 62 -12.97 -6.70 -1.29
CA PHE A 62 -12.31 -5.40 -1.46
C PHE A 62 -12.46 -4.58 -0.18
N ILE A 63 -11.37 -4.46 0.55
CA ILE A 63 -11.29 -3.81 1.84
C ILE A 63 -10.76 -2.39 1.64
N VAL A 64 -11.47 -1.39 2.17
CA VAL A 64 -10.98 -0.02 2.31
C VAL A 64 -11.15 0.37 3.76
N LYS A 65 -10.09 0.90 4.40
CA LYS A 65 -10.11 1.41 5.77
C LYS A 65 -9.61 2.84 5.78
N GLY A 66 -10.43 3.76 6.22
CA GLY A 66 -10.08 5.17 6.42
C GLY A 66 -9.55 5.42 7.84
N TYR A 67 -8.66 6.40 7.97
CA TYR A 67 -8.11 6.89 9.23
C TYR A 67 -8.50 8.34 9.40
N PHE A 68 -9.14 8.63 10.51
CA PHE A 68 -9.71 9.94 10.81
C PHE A 68 -9.00 10.55 12.02
N LEU A 69 -8.76 11.85 11.94
CA LEU A 69 -8.28 12.69 13.03
C LEU A 69 -9.23 13.87 13.15
N ASP A 70 -9.84 14.06 14.32
CA ASP A 70 -10.81 15.13 14.56
C ASP A 70 -11.96 15.17 13.51
N GLY A 71 -12.39 13.99 13.05
CA GLY A 71 -13.44 13.83 12.05
C GLY A 71 -12.98 13.93 10.58
N GLU A 72 -11.78 14.42 10.32
CA GLU A 72 -11.22 14.55 8.97
C GLU A 72 -10.43 13.30 8.57
N ILE A 73 -10.61 12.84 7.33
CA ILE A 73 -9.86 11.69 6.81
C ILE A 73 -8.42 12.09 6.48
N VAL A 74 -7.45 11.49 7.17
CA VAL A 74 -6.02 11.80 7.04
C VAL A 74 -5.19 10.67 6.44
N GLY A 75 -5.81 9.53 6.21
CA GLY A 75 -5.16 8.40 5.55
C GLY A 75 -6.17 7.30 5.20
N PHE A 76 -5.76 6.41 4.33
CA PHE A 76 -6.49 5.18 4.05
C PHE A 76 -5.55 4.06 3.61
N LEU A 77 -6.02 2.83 3.74
CA LEU A 77 -5.49 1.65 3.06
C LEU A 77 -6.58 1.00 2.21
N SER A 78 -6.16 0.30 1.16
CA SER A 78 -7.00 -0.63 0.44
C SER A 78 -6.30 -1.97 0.26
N ALA A 79 -7.08 -3.05 0.25
CA ALA A 79 -6.59 -4.40 0.06
C ALA A 79 -7.61 -5.25 -0.72
N LEU A 80 -7.12 -6.28 -1.38
CA LEU A 80 -7.92 -7.33 -2.00
C LEU A 80 -7.65 -8.64 -1.27
N LYS A 81 -8.72 -9.28 -0.81
CA LYS A 81 -8.64 -10.63 -0.27
C LYS A 81 -8.92 -11.63 -1.38
N ASN A 82 -7.98 -12.54 -1.59
CA ASN A 82 -8.09 -13.60 -2.57
C ASN A 82 -7.81 -14.95 -1.90
N ARG A 83 -8.87 -15.64 -1.53
CA ARG A 83 -8.79 -16.93 -0.77
C ARG A 83 -7.93 -16.77 0.50
N SER A 84 -6.75 -17.39 0.51
CA SER A 84 -5.79 -17.35 1.63
C SER A 84 -4.78 -16.21 1.56
N HIS A 85 -4.94 -15.26 0.65
CA HIS A 85 -4.03 -14.12 0.44
C HIS A 85 -4.74 -12.80 0.71
N LEU A 86 -3.99 -11.86 1.27
CA LEU A 86 -4.36 -10.45 1.36
C LEU A 86 -3.34 -9.63 0.58
N ASP A 87 -3.76 -9.04 -0.51
CA ASP A 87 -2.91 -8.19 -1.35
C ASP A 87 -3.13 -6.72 -0.98
N ALA A 88 -2.12 -6.08 -0.39
CA ALA A 88 -2.11 -4.65 -0.19
C ALA A 88 -2.16 -3.96 -1.56
N HIS A 89 -3.15 -3.08 -1.74
CA HIS A 89 -3.38 -2.42 -3.02
C HIS A 89 -2.76 -1.03 -3.01
N PHE A 90 -3.52 0.01 -2.67
CA PHE A 90 -2.99 1.37 -2.54
C PHE A 90 -3.25 1.93 -1.15
N ILE A 91 -2.43 2.92 -0.81
CA ILE A 91 -2.58 3.75 0.38
C ILE A 91 -2.60 5.21 -0.03
N GLY A 92 -3.18 6.03 0.80
CA GLY A 92 -3.04 7.47 0.74
C GLY A 92 -2.90 8.03 2.13
N LEU A 93 -2.09 9.06 2.30
CA LEU A 93 -1.93 9.69 3.60
C LEU A 93 -1.54 11.16 3.52
N ASN A 94 -1.86 11.89 4.58
CA ASN A 94 -1.35 13.23 4.81
C ASN A 94 0.06 13.14 5.37
N TYR A 95 1.07 13.41 4.55
CA TYR A 95 2.48 13.31 4.95
C TYR A 95 2.87 14.30 6.04
N ARG A 96 2.21 15.47 6.12
CA ARG A 96 2.49 16.47 7.17
C ARG A 96 2.14 15.96 8.55
N LEU A 97 1.07 15.16 8.66
CA LEU A 97 0.59 14.57 9.91
C LEU A 97 1.24 13.21 10.22
N ASN A 98 1.86 12.57 9.23
CA ASN A 98 2.39 11.22 9.37
C ASN A 98 3.42 11.08 10.50
N LYS A 99 4.33 12.05 10.67
CA LYS A 99 5.38 11.99 11.70
C LYS A 99 4.79 12.09 13.12
N ALA A 100 3.80 12.95 13.32
CA ALA A 100 3.16 13.17 14.61
C ALA A 100 2.26 11.97 15.00
N HIS A 101 1.45 11.48 14.08
CA HIS A 101 0.42 10.48 14.33
C HIS A 101 0.76 9.08 13.82
N ALA A 102 1.97 8.83 13.30
CA ALA A 102 2.43 7.54 12.83
C ALA A 102 1.43 6.86 11.85
N ILE A 103 0.84 7.63 10.91
CA ILE A 103 -0.22 7.15 10.00
C ILE A 103 0.26 5.96 9.19
N TYR A 104 1.43 6.06 8.54
CA TYR A 104 1.96 4.97 7.71
C TYR A 104 2.31 3.71 8.52
N PRO A 105 3.01 3.79 9.67
CA PRO A 105 3.19 2.63 10.54
C PRO A 105 1.86 2.00 11.01
N ARG A 106 0.85 2.82 11.31
CA ARG A 106 -0.49 2.31 11.65
C ARG A 106 -1.13 1.55 10.50
N ILE A 107 -1.04 2.06 9.29
CA ILE A 107 -1.50 1.39 8.06
C ILE A 107 -0.84 0.02 7.92
N LEU A 108 0.48 -0.07 8.10
CA LEU A 108 1.21 -1.34 8.00
C LEU A 108 0.77 -2.34 9.07
N ASN A 109 0.63 -1.90 10.32
CA ASN A 109 0.11 -2.76 11.40
C ASN A 109 -1.31 -3.25 11.10
N ASP A 110 -2.16 -2.38 10.53
CA ASP A 110 -3.53 -2.74 10.21
C ASP A 110 -3.63 -3.75 9.05
N TYR A 111 -2.72 -3.74 8.07
CA TYR A 111 -2.65 -4.84 7.10
C TYR A 111 -2.40 -6.19 7.79
N VAL A 112 -1.51 -6.22 8.78
CA VAL A 112 -1.24 -7.44 9.56
C VAL A 112 -2.49 -7.85 10.37
N ARG A 113 -3.14 -6.91 11.06
CA ARG A 113 -4.39 -7.17 11.82
C ARG A 113 -5.49 -7.71 10.91
N ILE A 114 -5.74 -7.06 9.78
CA ILE A 114 -6.73 -7.51 8.80
C ILE A 114 -6.41 -8.92 8.30
N GLY A 115 -5.15 -9.23 8.04
CA GLY A 115 -4.72 -10.56 7.63
C GLY A 115 -4.99 -11.62 8.69
N ILE A 116 -4.69 -11.33 9.96
CA ILE A 116 -4.96 -12.22 11.10
C ILE A 116 -6.47 -12.43 11.28
N GLU A 117 -7.26 -11.36 11.29
CA GLU A 117 -8.72 -11.40 11.46
C GLU A 117 -9.40 -12.20 10.33
N ASN A 118 -8.88 -12.09 9.11
CA ASN A 118 -9.38 -12.85 7.95
C ASN A 118 -8.73 -14.23 7.80
N LYS A 119 -7.85 -14.64 8.72
CA LYS A 119 -7.16 -15.95 8.73
C LYS A 119 -6.43 -16.24 7.40
N VAL A 120 -5.84 -15.21 6.78
CA VAL A 120 -5.08 -15.41 5.55
C VAL A 120 -3.71 -16.03 5.86
N ALA A 121 -3.21 -16.84 4.94
CA ALA A 121 -1.89 -17.48 5.07
C ALA A 121 -0.76 -16.53 4.67
N ILE A 122 -1.01 -15.60 3.73
CA ILE A 122 0.00 -14.72 3.16
C ILE A 122 -0.55 -13.28 3.06
N ILE A 123 0.26 -12.32 3.46
CA ILE A 123 0.01 -10.88 3.27
C ILE A 123 1.06 -10.35 2.31
N ASN A 124 0.65 -9.96 1.11
CA ASN A 124 1.52 -9.32 0.13
C ASN A 124 1.47 -7.80 0.33
N LEU A 125 2.57 -7.21 0.81
CA LEU A 125 2.66 -5.77 1.09
C LEU A 125 3.15 -4.94 -0.11
N GLY A 126 3.30 -5.56 -1.29
CA GLY A 126 3.74 -4.87 -2.50
C GLY A 126 5.23 -4.53 -2.54
N ARG A 127 5.67 -3.83 -3.59
CA ARG A 127 7.08 -3.69 -3.99
C ARG A 127 7.85 -2.53 -3.34
N THR A 128 7.18 -1.49 -2.86
CA THR A 128 7.83 -0.25 -2.41
C THR A 128 8.04 -0.21 -0.91
N ALA A 129 8.91 0.69 -0.43
CA ALA A 129 9.19 0.91 0.99
C ALA A 129 9.61 -0.38 1.74
N SER A 130 10.52 -1.16 1.16
CA SER A 130 10.90 -2.48 1.65
C SER A 130 11.45 -2.44 3.08
N GLU A 131 12.32 -1.49 3.40
CA GLU A 131 12.96 -1.40 4.72
C GLU A 131 11.95 -1.33 5.87
N ILE A 132 10.97 -0.41 5.80
CA ILE A 132 9.99 -0.26 6.88
C ILE A 132 9.06 -1.48 6.99
N LYS A 133 8.77 -2.17 5.89
CA LYS A 133 7.96 -3.40 5.91
C LYS A 133 8.67 -4.54 6.64
N THR A 134 9.99 -4.62 6.58
CA THR A 134 10.74 -5.62 7.35
C THR A 134 10.65 -5.38 8.86
N THR A 135 10.35 -4.16 9.32
CA THR A 135 10.14 -3.88 10.75
C THR A 135 8.88 -4.53 11.34
N ILE A 136 7.94 -4.94 10.49
CA ILE A 136 6.75 -5.71 10.88
C ILE A 136 6.85 -7.20 10.51
N GLY A 137 8.07 -7.67 10.16
CA GLY A 137 8.34 -9.07 9.85
C GLY A 137 8.16 -9.48 8.40
N ALA A 138 7.96 -8.53 7.48
CA ALA A 138 7.88 -8.88 6.06
C ALA A 138 9.24 -9.39 5.54
N VAL A 139 9.19 -10.48 4.79
CA VAL A 139 10.35 -11.08 4.13
C VAL A 139 10.35 -10.65 2.66
N PRO A 140 11.48 -10.14 2.11
CA PRO A 140 11.55 -9.78 0.71
C PRO A 140 11.49 -11.03 -0.18
N LEU A 141 10.67 -10.94 -1.24
CA LEU A 141 10.59 -11.94 -2.29
C LEU A 141 11.24 -11.37 -3.55
N GLU A 142 12.21 -12.10 -4.12
CA GLU A 142 12.83 -11.70 -5.37
C GLU A 142 11.85 -11.86 -6.53
N LEU A 143 11.71 -10.81 -7.32
CA LEU A 143 10.89 -10.78 -8.52
C LEU A 143 11.77 -10.49 -9.73
N SER A 144 11.48 -11.13 -10.86
CA SER A 144 12.13 -10.90 -12.14
C SER A 144 11.18 -10.21 -13.11
N CYS A 145 11.70 -9.22 -13.84
CA CYS A 145 10.96 -8.57 -14.91
C CYS A 145 11.61 -8.95 -16.26
N TYR A 146 10.80 -9.52 -17.15
CA TYR A 146 11.25 -9.87 -18.51
C TYR A 146 10.78 -8.80 -19.48
N ILE A 147 11.74 -8.17 -20.16
CA ILE A 147 11.48 -7.12 -21.15
C ILE A 147 11.97 -7.60 -22.51
N LYS A 148 11.10 -7.55 -23.51
CA LYS A 148 11.43 -7.89 -24.90
C LYS A 148 10.80 -6.90 -25.85
N HIS A 149 11.62 -6.28 -26.72
CA HIS A 149 11.10 -5.47 -27.81
C HIS A 149 10.81 -6.35 -29.02
N LYS A 150 9.77 -6.02 -29.83
CA LYS A 150 9.39 -6.78 -31.02
C LYS A 150 10.48 -6.83 -32.10
N SER A 151 11.25 -5.74 -32.25
CA SER A 151 12.41 -5.70 -33.16
C SER A 151 13.66 -6.30 -32.49
N PRO A 152 14.31 -7.31 -33.11
CA PRO A 152 15.55 -7.90 -32.59
C PRO A 152 16.67 -6.89 -32.45
N PHE A 153 16.80 -5.96 -33.41
CA PHE A 153 17.83 -4.92 -33.41
C PHE A 153 17.68 -4.00 -32.18
N ILE A 154 16.46 -3.46 -31.93
CA ILE A 154 16.22 -2.61 -30.77
C ILE A 154 16.41 -3.41 -29.48
N ASN A 155 16.00 -4.67 -29.47
CA ASN A 155 16.19 -5.54 -28.31
C ASN A 155 17.67 -5.73 -27.96
N ALA A 156 18.54 -5.90 -28.94
CA ALA A 156 19.98 -5.97 -28.74
C ALA A 156 20.54 -4.65 -28.19
N LEU A 157 20.08 -3.50 -28.69
CA LEU A 157 20.54 -2.18 -28.28
C LEU A 157 20.14 -1.84 -26.82
N VAL A 158 18.93 -2.19 -26.38
CA VAL A 158 18.45 -1.85 -25.02
C VAL A 158 18.91 -2.83 -23.95
N ARG A 159 19.30 -4.04 -24.33
CA ARG A 159 19.75 -5.11 -23.42
C ARG A 159 20.85 -4.70 -22.45
N PRO A 160 21.96 -4.07 -22.87
CA PRO A 160 23.03 -3.65 -21.95
C PRO A 160 22.57 -2.58 -20.97
N PHE A 161 21.60 -1.73 -21.36
CA PHE A 161 21.03 -0.72 -20.48
C PHE A 161 20.23 -1.37 -19.34
N PHE A 162 19.32 -2.29 -19.65
CA PHE A 162 18.53 -2.96 -18.62
C PHE A 162 19.36 -3.86 -17.70
N ARG A 163 20.48 -4.43 -18.20
CA ARG A 163 21.41 -5.21 -17.36
C ARG A 163 22.16 -4.39 -16.31
N ARG A 164 22.26 -3.07 -16.49
CA ARG A 164 22.93 -2.16 -15.55
C ARG A 164 22.02 -1.63 -14.46
N ILE A 165 20.70 -1.89 -14.53
CA ILE A 165 19.76 -1.47 -13.50
C ILE A 165 20.05 -2.29 -12.26
N GLN A 166 20.54 -1.60 -11.21
CA GLN A 166 20.77 -2.21 -9.90
C GLN A 166 19.59 -1.92 -8.99
N ILE A 167 19.14 -2.94 -8.27
CA ILE A 167 18.14 -2.78 -7.20
C ILE A 167 18.87 -2.12 -6.02
N LYS A 168 18.29 -1.03 -5.51
CA LYS A 168 18.82 -0.36 -4.33
C LYS A 168 18.74 -1.31 -3.12
N SER A 169 19.88 -1.55 -2.48
CA SER A 169 19.93 -2.31 -1.24
C SER A 169 19.21 -1.55 -0.10
N PHE A 170 18.61 -2.27 0.82
CA PHE A 170 17.98 -1.72 2.01
C PHE A 170 18.33 -2.58 3.23
N LYS A 171 18.22 -1.98 4.42
CA LYS A 171 18.45 -2.70 5.69
C LYS A 171 17.25 -3.60 5.96
N GLN A 172 17.49 -4.89 6.11
CA GLN A 172 16.47 -5.84 6.53
C GLN A 172 16.45 -5.95 8.05
N HIS A 173 15.27 -5.78 8.63
CA HIS A 173 15.03 -5.95 10.06
C HIS A 173 14.42 -7.33 10.32
N SER A 174 14.74 -7.94 11.46
CA SER A 174 14.19 -9.23 11.90
C SER A 174 13.56 -9.04 13.28
N PRO A 175 12.34 -8.51 13.37
CA PRO A 175 11.71 -8.16 14.64
C PRO A 175 11.26 -9.38 15.44
N PHE A 176 11.12 -10.52 14.79
CA PHE A 176 10.76 -11.80 15.40
C PHE A 176 12.02 -12.70 15.37
N LYS A 177 12.50 -13.06 16.55
CA LYS A 177 13.61 -14.02 16.74
C LYS A 177 13.04 -15.40 17.03
#